data_50dc0271d5827200f3367a687c009c6c
#
_entry.id   50dc0271d5827200f3367a687c009c6c
#
_cell.length_a   1.000
_cell.length_b   1.000
_cell.length_c   1.000
_cell.angle_alpha   90.00
_cell.angle_beta   90.00
_cell.angle_gamma   90.00
#
_symmetry.space_group_name_H-M   'P 1'
#
loop_
_entity.id
_entity.type
_entity.pdbx_description
1 polymer ?
#
loop_
_entity_poly.entity_id
_entity_poly.type
_entity_poly.pdbx_seq_one_letter_code
_entity_poly.pdbx_strand_id
1 'polypeptide(L)'
;SLIFKNATVWTNDKQGVILNTDVIIHNGKILAIGTMLNPSDYLNEKNYKIIDASDMHLTSGIIDEHSHIAISKGVNESSQSVTAEVSIGDVINPDDHNIYRQLAGGTVAAQLLHGSANPIGGQSAIVKHRWGSNAEEMKINNADGFIKFALGENVKQSNWGDFEKIRFPQTRMG
;
A
#
# COMPACT_ATOMS: atom_id res chain seq x y z
N SER A 1 18.90 -13.54 4.36
CA SER A 1 17.88 -13.99 5.33
C SER A 1 17.83 -13.09 6.55
N LEU A 2 16.68 -13.00 7.19
CA LEU A 2 16.48 -12.28 8.46
C LEU A 2 15.96 -13.24 9.52
N ILE A 3 16.42 -13.08 10.73
CA ILE A 3 15.98 -13.85 11.89
C ILE A 3 15.63 -12.87 13.00
N PHE A 4 14.38 -12.86 13.40
CA PHE A 4 13.92 -12.12 14.56
C PHE A 4 13.92 -13.07 15.75
N LYS A 5 14.51 -12.66 16.87
CA LYS A 5 14.60 -13.44 18.10
C LYS A 5 13.75 -12.83 19.21
N ASN A 6 13.04 -13.68 19.95
CA ASN A 6 12.32 -13.31 21.18
C ASN A 6 11.19 -12.29 21.02
N ALA A 7 10.60 -12.17 19.82
CA ALA A 7 9.54 -11.20 19.58
C ALA A 7 8.20 -11.59 20.22
N THR A 8 7.33 -10.60 20.44
CA THR A 8 5.90 -10.81 20.55
C THR A 8 5.30 -10.81 19.14
N VAL A 9 4.92 -11.98 18.63
CA VAL A 9 4.49 -12.17 17.26
C VAL A 9 2.96 -12.15 17.15
N TRP A 10 2.43 -11.26 16.32
CA TRP A 10 1.02 -11.16 15.98
C TRP A 10 0.78 -11.91 14.66
N THR A 11 0.30 -13.14 14.76
CA THR A 11 0.29 -14.05 13.60
C THR A 11 -0.81 -13.78 12.60
N ASN A 12 -1.86 -13.05 12.99
CA ASN A 12 -3.11 -12.90 12.23
C ASN A 12 -3.74 -14.26 11.81
N ASP A 13 -3.43 -15.31 12.55
CA ASP A 13 -3.94 -16.66 12.37
C ASP A 13 -4.55 -17.17 13.68
N LYS A 14 -5.03 -18.40 13.69
CA LYS A 14 -5.66 -19.06 14.86
C LYS A 14 -4.80 -19.06 16.11
N GLN A 15 -3.50 -19.00 15.97
CA GLN A 15 -2.54 -18.91 17.06
C GLN A 15 -2.58 -17.56 17.80
N GLY A 16 -3.13 -16.52 17.17
CA GLY A 16 -3.24 -15.19 17.75
C GLY A 16 -1.88 -14.57 18.03
N VAL A 17 -1.64 -14.17 19.30
CA VAL A 17 -0.38 -13.53 19.73
C VAL A 17 0.48 -14.56 20.45
N ILE A 18 1.73 -14.69 20.03
CA ILE A 18 2.70 -15.62 20.61
C ILE A 18 3.87 -14.84 21.19
N LEU A 19 4.20 -15.11 22.45
CA LEU A 19 5.29 -14.42 23.17
C LEU A 19 6.62 -15.15 23.01
N ASN A 20 7.72 -14.40 23.12
CA ASN A 20 9.10 -14.92 23.11
C ASN A 20 9.36 -15.86 21.94
N THR A 21 9.00 -15.42 20.75
CA THR A 21 8.95 -16.24 19.54
C THR A 21 9.98 -15.75 18.54
N ASP A 22 10.66 -16.71 17.89
CA ASP A 22 11.58 -16.45 16.80
C ASP A 22 10.85 -16.56 15.46
N VAL A 23 11.24 -15.73 14.49
CA VAL A 23 10.76 -15.79 13.11
C VAL A 23 11.93 -15.80 12.15
N ILE A 24 11.97 -16.79 11.27
CA ILE A 24 12.96 -16.88 10.19
C ILE A 24 12.31 -16.48 8.88
N ILE A 25 12.91 -15.48 8.21
CA ILE A 25 12.50 -15.02 6.88
C ILE A 25 13.61 -15.30 5.89
N HIS A 26 13.25 -15.98 4.80
CA HIS A 26 14.16 -16.30 3.70
C HIS A 26 13.48 -16.04 2.36
N ASN A 27 14.19 -15.35 1.45
CA ASN A 27 13.70 -15.01 0.12
C ASN A 27 12.29 -14.36 0.13
N GLY A 28 12.06 -13.44 1.08
CA GLY A 28 10.80 -12.70 1.19
C GLY A 28 9.62 -13.50 1.74
N LYS A 29 9.87 -14.71 2.27
CA LYS A 29 8.83 -15.58 2.85
C LYS A 29 9.16 -15.94 4.29
N ILE A 30 8.13 -16.09 5.11
CA ILE A 30 8.26 -16.67 6.45
C ILE A 30 8.56 -18.16 6.28
N LEU A 31 9.73 -18.58 6.78
CA LEU A 31 10.17 -19.97 6.69
C LEU A 31 9.81 -20.77 7.94
N ALA A 32 9.93 -20.14 9.12
CA ALA A 32 9.60 -20.76 10.38
C ALA A 32 9.17 -19.73 11.43
N ILE A 33 8.26 -20.13 12.31
CA ILE A 33 7.87 -19.41 13.53
C ILE A 33 7.91 -20.41 14.66
N GLY A 34 8.58 -20.09 15.76
CA GLY A 34 8.69 -20.98 16.92
C GLY A 34 9.65 -20.44 17.97
N THR A 35 9.80 -21.17 19.06
CA THR A 35 10.73 -20.81 20.14
C THR A 35 12.09 -21.46 19.95
N MET A 36 13.17 -20.72 20.26
CA MET A 36 14.56 -21.20 20.21
C MET A 36 14.94 -21.86 18.89
N LEU A 37 14.50 -21.27 17.77
CA LEU A 37 14.83 -21.81 16.45
C LEU A 37 16.35 -21.74 16.21
N ASN A 38 16.92 -22.88 15.75
CA ASN A 38 18.30 -22.90 15.31
C ASN A 38 18.33 -22.64 13.80
N PRO A 39 18.98 -21.53 13.35
CA PRO A 39 18.99 -21.18 11.92
C PRO A 39 19.51 -22.30 10.98
N SER A 40 20.46 -23.10 11.46
CA SER A 40 21.06 -24.18 10.67
C SER A 40 20.06 -25.30 10.29
N ASP A 41 18.94 -25.40 10.99
CA ASP A 41 17.90 -26.41 10.70
C ASP A 41 17.01 -25.97 9.52
N TYR A 42 17.09 -24.70 9.16
CA TYR A 42 16.22 -24.05 8.15
C TYR A 42 16.99 -23.42 6.99
N LEU A 43 18.23 -22.98 7.23
CA LEU A 43 19.04 -22.25 6.27
C LEU A 43 20.32 -22.98 5.94
N ASN A 44 20.59 -23.19 4.67
CA ASN A 44 21.86 -23.74 4.18
C ASN A 44 22.95 -22.68 4.07
N GLU A 45 22.59 -21.39 4.15
CA GLU A 45 23.50 -20.26 4.07
C GLU A 45 23.97 -19.82 5.47
N LYS A 46 25.20 -19.31 5.54
CA LYS A 46 25.75 -18.75 6.79
C LYS A 46 25.60 -17.23 6.88
N ASN A 47 25.13 -16.59 5.80
CA ASN A 47 24.98 -15.13 5.76
C ASN A 47 23.52 -14.73 6.01
N TYR A 48 23.18 -14.52 7.26
CA TYR A 48 21.88 -14.02 7.71
C TYR A 48 22.06 -12.93 8.78
N LYS A 49 21.09 -12.03 8.87
CA LYS A 49 21.04 -11.00 9.90
C LYS A 49 20.14 -11.45 11.04
N ILE A 50 20.65 -11.42 12.27
CA ILE A 50 19.85 -11.63 13.48
C ILE A 50 19.46 -10.26 14.05
N ILE A 51 18.20 -10.14 14.41
CA ILE A 51 17.61 -8.98 15.06
C ILE A 51 17.06 -9.46 16.40
N ASP A 52 17.61 -8.94 17.49
CA ASP A 52 17.01 -9.13 18.81
C ASP A 52 15.74 -8.27 18.87
N ALA A 53 14.60 -8.93 18.98
CA ALA A 53 13.28 -8.33 19.05
C ALA A 53 12.65 -8.52 20.43
N SER A 54 13.47 -8.72 21.47
CA SER A 54 13.01 -8.75 22.86
C SER A 54 12.23 -7.46 23.17
N ASP A 55 11.09 -7.61 23.81
CA ASP A 55 10.15 -6.52 24.13
C ASP A 55 9.58 -5.78 22.91
N MET A 56 9.80 -6.29 21.69
CA MET A 56 9.24 -5.74 20.46
C MET A 56 8.09 -6.59 19.93
N HIS A 57 7.19 -5.93 19.19
CA HIS A 57 6.09 -6.57 18.50
C HIS A 57 6.44 -6.77 17.02
N LEU A 58 6.26 -7.98 16.52
CA LEU A 58 6.38 -8.31 15.11
C LEU A 58 4.99 -8.58 14.54
N THR A 59 4.60 -7.80 13.54
CA THR A 59 3.29 -7.90 12.86
C THR A 59 3.50 -8.08 11.36
N SER A 60 2.45 -8.51 10.65
CA SER A 60 2.40 -8.30 9.20
C SER A 60 2.42 -6.81 8.87
N GLY A 61 2.92 -6.44 7.70
CA GLY A 61 2.82 -5.08 7.19
C GLY A 61 1.37 -4.68 6.93
N ILE A 62 1.07 -3.38 7.09
CA ILE A 62 -0.25 -2.82 6.82
C ILE A 62 -0.38 -2.59 5.31
N ILE A 63 -1.54 -2.94 4.76
CA ILE A 63 -1.94 -2.61 3.39
C ILE A 63 -3.01 -1.52 3.49
N ASP A 64 -2.73 -0.35 2.91
CA ASP A 64 -3.67 0.76 2.82
C ASP A 64 -4.48 0.65 1.53
N GLU A 65 -5.75 0.36 1.64
CA GLU A 65 -6.64 0.17 0.49
C GLU A 65 -7.18 1.47 -0.12
N HIS A 66 -6.87 2.63 0.46
CA HIS A 66 -7.34 3.93 -0.03
C HIS A 66 -6.30 5.03 0.19
N SER A 67 -5.36 5.16 -0.73
CA SER A 67 -4.28 6.13 -0.62
C SER A 67 -4.22 7.07 -1.81
N HIS A 68 -3.71 8.28 -1.55
CA HIS A 68 -3.48 9.33 -2.56
C HIS A 68 -2.02 9.82 -2.55
N ILE A 69 -1.11 9.10 -1.88
CA ILE A 69 0.33 9.39 -1.91
C ILE A 69 0.96 8.91 -3.22
N ALA A 70 2.19 9.27 -3.45
CA ALA A 70 2.97 8.83 -4.62
C ALA A 70 2.29 9.10 -5.97
N ILE A 71 1.52 10.18 -6.09
CA ILE A 71 0.82 10.58 -7.31
C ILE A 71 1.32 11.95 -7.75
N SER A 72 1.81 12.05 -8.98
CA SER A 72 2.35 13.29 -9.55
C SER A 72 1.24 14.29 -9.87
N LYS A 73 1.44 15.58 -9.53
CA LYS A 73 0.63 16.72 -9.95
C LYS A 73 -0.87 16.69 -9.58
N GLY A 74 -1.25 15.85 -8.64
CA GLY A 74 -2.63 15.74 -8.15
C GLY A 74 -3.31 14.44 -8.54
N VAL A 75 -4.43 14.18 -7.89
CA VAL A 75 -5.10 12.87 -7.89
C VAL A 75 -6.34 12.83 -8.79
N ASN A 76 -6.69 13.93 -9.45
CA ASN A 76 -7.92 14.05 -10.20
C ASN A 76 -7.67 14.40 -11.66
N GLU A 77 -8.24 13.62 -12.55
CA GLU A 77 -8.61 14.07 -13.90
C GLU A 77 -10.11 14.39 -13.88
N SER A 78 -10.46 15.66 -13.94
CA SER A 78 -11.84 16.12 -13.69
C SER A 78 -12.48 16.83 -14.89
N SER A 79 -11.89 16.71 -16.10
CA SER A 79 -12.38 17.35 -17.31
C SER A 79 -13.77 16.85 -17.73
N GLN A 80 -14.09 15.59 -17.42
CA GLN A 80 -15.37 14.96 -17.71
C GLN A 80 -15.97 14.30 -16.47
N SER A 81 -17.27 13.97 -16.54
CA SER A 81 -17.94 13.23 -15.45
C SER A 81 -17.51 11.77 -15.38
N VAL A 82 -17.03 11.22 -16.49
CA VAL A 82 -16.48 9.87 -16.61
C VAL A 82 -15.10 9.97 -17.25
N THR A 83 -14.09 9.51 -16.52
CA THR A 83 -12.70 9.43 -16.96
C THR A 83 -12.11 8.04 -16.66
N ALA A 84 -12.90 7.01 -16.98
CA ALA A 84 -12.56 5.62 -16.71
C ALA A 84 -11.29 5.13 -17.43
N GLU A 85 -10.88 5.81 -18.48
CA GLU A 85 -9.72 5.51 -19.31
C GLU A 85 -8.38 5.94 -18.68
N VAL A 86 -8.37 6.88 -17.73
CA VAL A 86 -7.14 7.32 -17.10
C VAL A 86 -6.70 6.34 -16.00
N SER A 87 -5.41 6.24 -15.76
CA SER A 87 -4.84 5.36 -14.75
C SER A 87 -3.90 6.10 -13.82
N ILE A 88 -4.07 5.90 -12.53
CA ILE A 88 -3.10 6.35 -11.52
C ILE A 88 -1.73 5.69 -11.73
N GLY A 89 -1.71 4.50 -12.30
CA GLY A 89 -0.48 3.78 -12.63
C GLY A 89 0.47 4.53 -13.57
N ASP A 90 -0.06 5.49 -14.37
CA ASP A 90 0.73 6.27 -15.33
C ASP A 90 1.41 7.49 -14.68
N VAL A 91 1.02 7.85 -13.48
CA VAL A 91 1.47 9.07 -12.79
C VAL A 91 2.08 8.80 -11.42
N ILE A 92 2.56 7.58 -11.18
CA ILE A 92 3.25 7.25 -9.92
C ILE A 92 4.51 8.08 -9.78
N ASN A 93 4.66 8.73 -8.62
CA ASN A 93 5.86 9.44 -8.21
C ASN A 93 6.64 8.60 -7.18
N PRO A 94 7.72 7.91 -7.58
CA PRO A 94 8.48 7.05 -6.69
C PRO A 94 9.32 7.83 -5.66
N ASP A 95 9.53 9.14 -5.89
CA ASP A 95 10.33 10.02 -5.03
C ASP A 95 9.50 10.75 -3.96
N ASP A 96 8.21 10.43 -3.85
CA ASP A 96 7.36 11.03 -2.81
C ASP A 96 7.80 10.57 -1.41
N HIS A 97 8.26 11.49 -0.59
CA HIS A 97 8.68 11.22 0.79
C HIS A 97 7.60 10.56 1.66
N ASN A 98 6.33 10.66 1.28
CA ASN A 98 5.27 9.98 2.00
C ASN A 98 5.41 8.45 1.91
N ILE A 99 6.01 7.91 0.85
CA ILE A 99 6.34 6.47 0.76
C ILE A 99 7.24 6.07 1.93
N TYR A 100 8.31 6.83 2.17
CA TYR A 100 9.23 6.59 3.28
C TYR A 100 8.54 6.71 4.65
N ARG A 101 7.69 7.73 4.82
CA ARG A 101 6.93 7.93 6.07
C ARG A 101 5.96 6.80 6.33
N GLN A 102 5.26 6.32 5.30
CA GLN A 102 4.35 5.18 5.41
C GLN A 102 5.10 3.89 5.79
N LEU A 103 6.25 3.64 5.17
CA LEU A 103 7.11 2.52 5.54
C LEU A 103 7.56 2.60 7.00
N ALA A 104 7.95 3.78 7.49
CA ALA A 104 8.33 3.98 8.88
C ALA A 104 7.16 3.72 9.85
N GLY A 105 5.92 3.89 9.41
CA GLY A 105 4.70 3.57 10.15
C GLY A 105 4.22 2.12 9.97
N GLY A 106 4.92 1.31 9.17
CA GLY A 106 4.56 -0.09 8.93
C GLY A 106 3.60 -0.34 7.76
N THR A 107 3.22 0.69 7.00
CA THR A 107 2.41 0.52 5.77
C THR A 107 3.32 0.13 4.62
N VAL A 108 3.18 -1.08 4.12
CA VAL A 108 4.10 -1.68 3.14
C VAL A 108 3.55 -1.70 1.71
N ALA A 109 2.25 -1.54 1.55
CA ALA A 109 1.58 -1.52 0.26
C ALA A 109 0.36 -0.59 0.31
N ALA A 110 -0.06 -0.10 -0.84
CA ALA A 110 -1.27 0.72 -0.95
C ALA A 110 -1.97 0.52 -2.29
N GLN A 111 -3.28 0.73 -2.29
CA GLN A 111 -4.05 1.00 -3.48
C GLN A 111 -4.12 2.51 -3.69
N LEU A 112 -3.48 2.98 -4.75
CA LEU A 112 -3.47 4.39 -5.14
C LEU A 112 -4.70 4.68 -5.99
N LEU A 113 -5.52 5.63 -5.53
CA LEU A 113 -6.82 5.91 -6.12
C LEU A 113 -6.87 7.30 -6.77
N HIS A 114 -7.63 7.39 -7.84
CA HIS A 114 -8.16 8.67 -8.34
C HIS A 114 -8.95 9.37 -7.24
N GLY A 115 -8.92 10.69 -7.19
CA GLY A 115 -9.68 11.47 -6.23
C GLY A 115 -11.19 11.47 -6.53
N SER A 116 -11.96 12.21 -5.72
CA SER A 116 -13.43 12.22 -5.78
C SER A 116 -13.98 13.43 -6.52
N ALA A 117 -13.34 13.90 -7.59
CA ALA A 117 -13.79 15.08 -8.34
C ALA A 117 -14.91 14.79 -9.33
N ASN A 118 -15.04 13.56 -9.81
CA ASN A 118 -16.06 13.15 -10.78
C ASN A 118 -16.70 11.81 -10.40
N PRO A 119 -17.95 11.54 -10.85
CA PRO A 119 -18.69 10.34 -10.46
C PRO A 119 -17.98 9.04 -10.79
N ILE A 120 -17.39 8.94 -11.97
CA ILE A 120 -16.54 7.83 -12.38
C ILE A 120 -15.16 8.40 -12.69
N GLY A 121 -14.23 8.14 -11.77
CA GLY A 121 -12.83 8.56 -11.91
C GLY A 121 -12.01 7.55 -12.70
N GLY A 122 -10.70 7.53 -12.42
CA GLY A 122 -9.78 6.66 -13.14
C GLY A 122 -9.55 5.30 -12.47
N GLN A 123 -8.76 4.51 -13.17
CA GLN A 123 -8.29 3.22 -12.71
C GLN A 123 -7.24 3.40 -11.61
N SER A 124 -7.26 2.52 -10.62
CA SER A 124 -6.30 2.50 -9.53
C SER A 124 -5.03 1.72 -9.88
N ALA A 125 -3.99 1.92 -9.08
CA ALA A 125 -2.79 1.09 -9.10
C ALA A 125 -2.53 0.51 -7.72
N ILE A 126 -2.11 -0.75 -7.64
CA ILE A 126 -1.68 -1.37 -6.40
C ILE A 126 -0.16 -1.41 -6.39
N VAL A 127 0.43 -0.85 -5.34
CA VAL A 127 1.88 -0.70 -5.22
C VAL A 127 2.40 -1.26 -3.91
N LYS A 128 3.65 -1.73 -3.91
CA LYS A 128 4.46 -1.89 -2.70
C LYS A 128 5.25 -0.63 -2.47
N HIS A 129 5.32 -0.19 -1.22
CA HIS A 129 6.13 0.94 -0.83
C HIS A 129 7.61 0.54 -0.84
N ARG A 130 8.24 0.61 -2.02
CA ARG A 130 9.66 0.30 -2.23
C ARG A 130 10.45 1.59 -2.40
N TRP A 131 10.84 2.20 -1.28
CA TRP A 131 11.63 3.42 -1.32
C TRP A 131 12.94 3.21 -2.07
N GLY A 132 13.22 4.08 -3.05
CA GLY A 132 14.40 3.99 -3.92
C GLY A 132 14.22 3.15 -5.17
N SER A 133 13.04 2.53 -5.38
CA SER A 133 12.69 1.86 -6.64
C SER A 133 12.06 2.86 -7.62
N ASN A 134 12.00 2.49 -8.89
CA ASN A 134 11.25 3.23 -9.90
C ASN A 134 9.74 2.91 -9.84
N ALA A 135 8.93 3.67 -10.57
CA ALA A 135 7.48 3.54 -10.55
C ALA A 135 6.99 2.13 -10.97
N GLU A 136 7.63 1.53 -11.99
CA GLU A 136 7.24 0.19 -12.47
C GLU A 136 7.59 -0.91 -11.45
N GLU A 137 8.72 -0.79 -10.79
CA GLU A 137 9.13 -1.75 -9.76
C GLU A 137 8.25 -1.69 -8.51
N MET A 138 7.59 -0.55 -8.26
CA MET A 138 6.63 -0.42 -7.16
C MET A 138 5.32 -1.15 -7.44
N LYS A 139 4.88 -1.25 -8.70
CA LYS A 139 3.61 -1.90 -9.06
C LYS A 139 3.59 -3.37 -8.66
N ILE A 140 2.46 -3.83 -8.16
CA ILE A 140 2.21 -5.25 -7.94
C ILE A 140 1.67 -5.83 -9.25
N ASN A 141 2.53 -6.60 -9.95
CA ASN A 141 2.14 -7.25 -11.19
C ASN A 141 1.03 -8.28 -10.94
N ASN A 142 0.10 -8.39 -11.87
CA ASN A 142 -1.04 -9.29 -11.82
C ASN A 142 -2.02 -9.03 -10.66
N ALA A 143 -2.00 -7.84 -10.07
CA ALA A 143 -3.08 -7.42 -9.19
C ALA A 143 -4.35 -7.16 -10.01
N ASP A 144 -5.52 -7.41 -9.41
CA ASP A 144 -6.80 -7.07 -10.03
C ASP A 144 -6.91 -5.56 -10.30
N GLY A 145 -7.56 -5.20 -11.39
CA GLY A 145 -7.84 -3.83 -11.72
C GLY A 145 -9.04 -3.30 -10.92
N PHE A 146 -8.95 -2.04 -10.49
CA PHE A 146 -10.03 -1.34 -9.81
C PHE A 146 -10.26 0.01 -10.45
N ILE A 147 -11.47 0.53 -10.32
CA ILE A 147 -11.86 1.86 -10.79
C ILE A 147 -12.53 2.61 -9.64
N LYS A 148 -12.26 3.91 -9.54
CA LYS A 148 -12.83 4.79 -8.53
C LYS A 148 -14.20 5.28 -8.94
N PHE A 149 -15.20 4.99 -8.12
CA PHE A 149 -16.49 5.67 -8.13
C PHE A 149 -16.57 6.64 -6.94
N ALA A 150 -17.12 7.83 -7.17
CA ALA A 150 -17.35 8.81 -6.13
C ALA A 150 -18.83 9.21 -6.12
N LEU A 151 -19.55 8.73 -5.12
CA LEU A 151 -21.01 8.87 -5.00
C LEU A 151 -21.43 9.86 -3.90
N GLY A 152 -20.47 10.57 -3.32
CA GLY A 152 -20.69 11.57 -2.27
C GLY A 152 -20.89 12.99 -2.79
N GLU A 153 -20.73 13.94 -1.89
CA GLU A 153 -20.93 15.38 -2.17
C GLU A 153 -19.81 15.99 -3.03
N ASN A 154 -18.58 15.45 -2.97
CA ASN A 154 -17.41 16.03 -3.63
C ASN A 154 -17.58 16.16 -5.15
N VAL A 155 -18.39 15.31 -5.78
CA VAL A 155 -18.62 15.33 -7.24
C VAL A 155 -19.60 16.41 -7.70
N LYS A 156 -20.28 17.09 -6.78
CA LYS A 156 -21.18 18.18 -7.10
C LYS A 156 -20.37 19.41 -7.48
N GLN A 157 -20.53 19.91 -8.70
CA GLN A 157 -19.83 21.13 -9.15
C GLN A 157 -20.17 22.35 -8.31
N SER A 158 -21.38 22.43 -7.75
CA SER A 158 -21.76 23.52 -6.84
C SER A 158 -20.88 23.63 -5.58
N ASN A 159 -20.16 22.57 -5.22
CA ASN A 159 -19.24 22.57 -4.07
C ASN A 159 -17.85 23.09 -4.43
N TRP A 160 -17.58 23.41 -5.69
CA TRP A 160 -16.26 23.81 -6.17
C TRP A 160 -16.01 25.32 -6.15
N GLY A 161 -16.98 26.10 -5.66
CA GLY A 161 -16.90 27.56 -5.65
C GLY A 161 -16.85 28.12 -7.06
N ASP A 162 -16.00 29.14 -7.26
CA ASP A 162 -15.82 29.82 -8.55
C ASP A 162 -14.99 29.04 -9.56
N PHE A 163 -14.90 27.72 -9.42
CA PHE A 163 -14.14 26.89 -10.34
C PHE A 163 -14.84 26.82 -11.71
N GLU A 164 -14.21 27.34 -12.74
CA GLU A 164 -14.83 27.59 -14.06
C GLU A 164 -15.09 26.35 -14.91
N LYS A 165 -14.68 25.15 -14.48
CA LYS A 165 -14.96 23.92 -15.24
C LYS A 165 -16.44 23.57 -15.15
N ILE A 166 -17.14 23.76 -16.26
CA ILE A 166 -18.51 23.30 -16.41
C ILE A 166 -18.52 22.00 -17.19
N ARG A 167 -19.04 20.95 -16.57
CA ARG A 167 -19.24 19.64 -17.20
C ARG A 167 -20.63 19.11 -16.88
N PHE A 168 -21.15 18.22 -17.69
CA PHE A 168 -22.43 17.57 -17.49
C PHE A 168 -22.24 16.04 -17.52
N PRO A 169 -22.96 15.31 -16.69
CA PRO A 169 -23.82 15.79 -15.59
C PRO A 169 -23.00 16.47 -14.48
N GLN A 170 -23.64 17.43 -13.77
CA GLN A 170 -23.00 18.19 -12.69
C GLN A 170 -23.05 17.51 -11.32
N THR A 171 -23.73 16.38 -11.24
CA THR A 171 -23.92 15.61 -9.99
C THR A 171 -23.83 14.12 -10.28
N ARG A 172 -23.68 13.33 -9.19
CA ARG A 172 -23.74 11.86 -9.27
C ARG A 172 -25.08 11.29 -9.75
N MET A 173 -26.12 12.10 -9.75
CA MET A 173 -27.48 11.69 -10.14
C MET A 173 -27.68 11.72 -11.66
N GLY A 174 -26.82 12.38 -12.38
CA GLY A 174 -26.84 12.42 -13.84
C GLY A 174 -26.08 11.25 -14.47
#